data_b5067f7e94cad2d5fb8629526c0dd01b
#
_entry.id   b5067f7e94cad2d5fb8629526c0dd01b
#
_cell.length_a   1.000
_cell.length_b   1.000
_cell.length_c   1.000
_cell.angle_alpha   90.00
_cell.angle_beta   90.00
_cell.angle_gamma   90.00
#
_symmetry.space_group_name_H-M   'P 1'
#
loop_
_entity.id
_entity.type
_entity.pdbx_description
1 polymer ?
#
loop_
_entity_poly.entity_id
_entity_poly.type
_entity_poly.pdbx_seq_one_letter_code
_entity_poly.pdbx_strand_id
1 'polypeptide(L)'
;MNKVVGLGFDGALDPVALGAIELEYAIRETPTQIELSSLADREVAVLLSRRGYRLVAHECVLGRRLDCALPVATSPGIDVRVCGPEEFDAWLDVVVAGTAHPDDEGVGFHEQFSDEAIERDERDFYDAGATMYVGRCDGVIAGGASLMITGGIAQFTGAATAPAYRRRGIQNALLARRLTDAAEAGCDIAVITTAPGSKSQENAQRRGFQLLYTRAMLIKPVDGPIQASGSGENGSGTWKLVSAQGMCVSSETAGTDFAEPVRIVPFDGDRRALIDLFRLAEDSERKLDGYIGAGRVWVAMRGSAEVVGHIQVTVSDHGETWEVANMAVAVPHRGAGVGRRLLEQVIDDARAGGARRVQLATATADIGNLRFYQRCGFRLGRVVHDAFGPHSGYPAGTASDGIAVRDQVWFERVL
;
A
#
# COMPACT_ATOMS: atom_id res chain seq x y z
N MET A 1 -0.57 -1.49 19.75
CA MET A 1 -0.80 -0.17 19.09
C MET A 1 -2.06 -0.22 18.23
N ASN A 2 -3.00 0.71 18.39
CA ASN A 2 -4.21 0.77 17.55
C ASN A 2 -4.02 1.85 16.48
N LYS A 3 -3.82 1.43 15.23
CA LYS A 3 -3.67 2.35 14.09
C LYS A 3 -4.56 1.88 12.94
N VAL A 4 -5.15 2.82 12.23
CA VAL A 4 -5.88 2.54 10.99
C VAL A 4 -4.88 2.58 9.84
N VAL A 5 -4.81 1.50 9.09
CA VAL A 5 -3.86 1.34 7.97
C VAL A 5 -4.59 0.96 6.69
N GLY A 6 -3.95 1.15 5.54
CA GLY A 6 -4.47 0.71 4.25
C GLY A 6 -5.51 1.62 3.62
N LEU A 7 -5.80 2.78 4.19
CA LEU A 7 -6.74 3.73 3.62
C LEU A 7 -6.29 4.24 2.24
N GLY A 8 -7.23 4.31 1.30
CA GLY A 8 -7.01 4.86 -0.03
C GLY A 8 -6.25 3.95 -1.00
N PHE A 9 -6.05 2.66 -0.69
CA PHE A 9 -5.52 1.69 -1.64
C PHE A 9 -6.60 1.13 -2.57
N ASP A 10 -7.85 1.05 -2.08
CA ASP A 10 -9.00 0.53 -2.83
C ASP A 10 -9.94 1.65 -3.33
N GLY A 11 -9.44 2.88 -3.39
CA GLY A 11 -10.17 4.05 -3.86
C GLY A 11 -10.52 5.07 -2.78
N ALA A 12 -11.52 5.90 -3.06
CA ALA A 12 -11.96 6.95 -2.14
C ALA A 12 -12.45 6.36 -0.81
N LEU A 13 -12.02 6.96 0.28
CA LEU A 13 -12.45 6.57 1.62
C LEU A 13 -13.93 6.95 1.82
N ASP A 14 -14.74 5.99 2.26
CA ASP A 14 -16.11 6.26 2.68
C ASP A 14 -16.11 7.10 3.97
N PRO A 15 -16.66 8.33 3.93
CA PRO A 15 -16.74 9.19 5.13
C PRO A 15 -17.57 8.58 6.27
N VAL A 16 -18.54 7.71 5.96
CA VAL A 16 -19.38 7.04 6.98
C VAL A 16 -18.58 5.96 7.68
N ALA A 17 -17.86 5.13 6.93
CA ALA A 17 -16.98 4.11 7.49
C ALA A 17 -15.89 4.73 8.37
N LEU A 18 -15.27 5.84 7.92
CA LEU A 18 -14.31 6.57 8.75
C LEU A 18 -14.95 7.11 10.03
N GLY A 19 -16.19 7.63 9.96
CA GLY A 19 -16.93 8.11 11.14
C GLY A 19 -17.22 7.01 12.15
N ALA A 20 -17.51 5.79 11.69
CA ALA A 20 -17.69 4.64 12.57
C ALA A 20 -16.37 4.26 13.29
N ILE A 21 -15.25 4.27 12.58
CA ILE A 21 -13.93 4.05 13.19
C ILE A 21 -13.63 5.13 14.24
N GLU A 22 -13.82 6.40 13.90
CA GLU A 22 -13.60 7.52 14.81
C GLU A 22 -14.45 7.39 16.10
N LEU A 23 -15.71 6.94 15.96
CA LEU A 23 -16.59 6.70 17.09
C LEU A 23 -16.06 5.60 18.02
N GLU A 24 -15.55 4.49 17.45
CA GLU A 24 -14.95 3.41 18.23
C GLU A 24 -13.73 3.86 19.04
N TYR A 25 -12.91 4.76 18.48
CA TYR A 25 -11.79 5.35 19.20
C TYR A 25 -12.27 6.33 20.28
N ALA A 26 -13.28 7.16 19.98
CA ALA A 26 -13.84 8.11 20.92
C ALA A 26 -14.50 7.44 22.14
N ILE A 27 -15.23 6.32 21.94
CA ILE A 27 -15.81 5.51 23.04
C ILE A 27 -14.73 5.00 23.99
N ARG A 28 -13.51 4.78 23.48
CA ARG A 28 -12.35 4.32 24.27
C ARG A 28 -11.50 5.47 24.79
N GLU A 29 -11.97 6.70 24.63
CA GLU A 29 -11.25 7.92 25.00
C GLU A 29 -9.83 7.99 24.43
N THR A 30 -9.67 7.52 23.19
CA THR A 30 -8.40 7.29 22.54
C THR A 30 -8.31 8.10 21.25
N PRO A 31 -7.20 8.82 20.96
CA PRO A 31 -7.01 9.50 19.70
C PRO A 31 -7.04 8.53 18.51
N THR A 32 -7.73 8.90 17.43
CA THR A 32 -7.68 8.10 16.21
C THR A 32 -6.35 8.32 15.51
N GLN A 33 -5.61 7.23 15.27
CA GLN A 33 -4.32 7.25 14.57
C GLN A 33 -4.46 6.60 13.20
N ILE A 34 -3.92 7.25 12.16
CA ILE A 34 -3.95 6.78 10.78
C ILE A 34 -2.56 6.78 10.19
N GLU A 35 -2.17 5.66 9.57
CA GLU A 35 -0.99 5.58 8.72
C GLU A 35 -1.41 5.75 7.26
N LEU A 36 -1.24 6.94 6.72
CA LEU A 36 -1.59 7.25 5.34
C LEU A 36 -0.39 7.08 4.41
N SER A 37 -0.46 6.11 3.50
CA SER A 37 0.56 5.91 2.48
C SER A 37 0.62 7.09 1.50
N SER A 38 1.82 7.48 1.06
CA SER A 38 2.01 8.42 -0.06
C SER A 38 1.47 7.87 -1.40
N LEU A 39 1.12 6.58 -1.44
CA LEU A 39 0.49 5.92 -2.57
C LEU A 39 -1.04 5.92 -2.48
N ALA A 40 -1.63 6.40 -1.39
CA ALA A 40 -3.07 6.50 -1.22
C ALA A 40 -3.68 7.55 -2.16
N ASP A 41 -4.99 7.46 -2.37
CA ASP A 41 -5.72 8.49 -3.11
C ASP A 41 -5.58 9.85 -2.41
N ARG A 42 -5.31 10.89 -3.20
CA ARG A 42 -5.14 12.26 -2.70
C ARG A 42 -6.35 12.77 -1.92
N GLU A 43 -7.55 12.37 -2.32
CA GLU A 43 -8.78 12.82 -1.65
C GLU A 43 -8.88 12.30 -0.21
N VAL A 44 -8.23 11.19 0.11
CA VAL A 44 -8.14 10.69 1.48
C VAL A 44 -7.40 11.69 2.37
N ALA A 45 -6.27 12.22 1.93
CA ALA A 45 -5.52 13.24 2.68
C ALA A 45 -6.34 14.52 2.89
N VAL A 46 -7.08 14.96 1.86
CA VAL A 46 -7.98 16.12 1.93
C VAL A 46 -9.11 15.86 2.93
N LEU A 47 -9.74 14.70 2.88
CA LEU A 47 -10.80 14.32 3.82
C LEU A 47 -10.29 14.29 5.26
N LEU A 48 -9.16 13.66 5.51
CA LEU A 48 -8.55 13.58 6.84
C LEU A 48 -8.20 14.97 7.38
N SER A 49 -7.63 15.84 6.56
CA SER A 49 -7.34 17.23 6.92
C SER A 49 -8.60 18.00 7.31
N ARG A 50 -9.68 17.87 6.53
CA ARG A 50 -10.99 18.50 6.84
C ARG A 50 -11.62 17.97 8.11
N ARG A 51 -11.33 16.73 8.49
CA ARG A 51 -11.81 16.09 9.72
C ARG A 51 -10.95 16.40 10.96
N GLY A 52 -9.93 17.24 10.82
CA GLY A 52 -9.10 17.70 11.94
C GLY A 52 -7.92 16.77 12.27
N TYR A 53 -7.59 15.83 11.39
CA TYR A 53 -6.35 15.04 11.54
C TYR A 53 -5.12 15.92 11.36
N ARG A 54 -4.13 15.72 12.22
CA ARG A 54 -2.86 16.45 12.21
C ARG A 54 -1.72 15.50 11.93
N LEU A 55 -0.82 15.91 11.05
CA LEU A 55 0.42 15.20 10.79
C LEU A 55 1.35 15.29 12.01
N VAL A 56 1.81 14.14 12.50
CA VAL A 56 2.75 14.06 13.64
C VAL A 56 4.10 13.51 13.24
N ALA A 57 4.17 12.65 12.22
CA ALA A 57 5.42 12.07 11.75
C ALA A 57 5.32 11.50 10.34
N HIS A 58 6.47 11.10 9.83
CA HIS A 58 6.60 10.31 8.60
C HIS A 58 7.38 9.02 8.89
N GLU A 59 7.06 7.99 8.12
CA GLU A 59 7.82 6.74 8.10
C GLU A 59 8.20 6.36 6.66
N CYS A 60 9.32 5.67 6.53
CA CYS A 60 9.78 5.06 5.29
C CYS A 60 9.45 3.56 5.30
N VAL A 61 8.75 3.10 4.29
CA VAL A 61 8.56 1.66 4.04
C VAL A 61 9.57 1.24 2.98
N LEU A 62 10.51 0.39 3.38
CA LEU A 62 11.56 -0.11 2.50
C LEU A 62 11.31 -1.59 2.18
N GLY A 63 11.66 -2.00 0.98
CA GLY A 63 11.56 -3.39 0.53
C GLY A 63 12.83 -3.89 -0.13
N ARG A 64 13.05 -5.19 -0.01
CA ARG A 64 14.12 -5.91 -0.69
C ARG A 64 13.56 -7.19 -1.31
N ARG A 65 13.76 -7.39 -2.61
CA ARG A 65 13.46 -8.66 -3.28
C ARG A 65 14.39 -9.76 -2.75
N LEU A 66 13.85 -10.98 -2.64
CA LEU A 66 14.56 -12.14 -2.07
C LEU A 66 15.02 -13.14 -3.15
N ASP A 67 14.95 -12.74 -4.43
CA ASP A 67 15.37 -13.52 -5.60
C ASP A 67 16.89 -13.52 -5.87
N CYS A 68 17.67 -12.78 -5.08
CA CYS A 68 19.12 -12.66 -5.24
C CYS A 68 19.85 -13.32 -4.08
N ALA A 69 21.09 -13.77 -4.35
CA ALA A 69 21.97 -14.33 -3.33
C ALA A 69 22.11 -13.37 -2.13
N LEU A 70 21.76 -13.87 -0.97
CA LEU A 70 21.85 -13.11 0.28
C LEU A 70 23.29 -13.22 0.83
N PRO A 71 23.98 -12.10 1.11
CA PRO A 71 25.28 -12.16 1.74
C PRO A 71 25.15 -12.71 3.16
N VAL A 72 25.80 -13.82 3.43
CA VAL A 72 25.90 -14.38 4.77
C VAL A 72 26.73 -13.41 5.63
N ALA A 73 26.10 -12.79 6.61
CA ALA A 73 26.84 -11.94 7.56
C ALA A 73 27.26 -12.79 8.75
N THR A 74 28.49 -13.24 8.75
CA THR A 74 29.13 -13.79 9.94
C THR A 74 29.82 -12.64 10.69
N SER A 75 29.38 -12.37 11.90
CA SER A 75 30.09 -11.48 12.82
C SER A 75 30.71 -12.33 13.91
N PRO A 76 32.04 -12.33 14.07
CA PRO A 76 32.70 -13.09 15.10
C PRO A 76 32.11 -12.84 16.49
N GLY A 77 31.84 -13.92 17.26
CA GLY A 77 31.25 -13.80 18.60
C GLY A 77 29.76 -13.49 18.66
N ILE A 78 29.08 -13.42 17.51
CA ILE A 78 27.62 -13.21 17.45
C ILE A 78 26.94 -14.47 16.90
N ASP A 79 26.01 -15.02 17.66
CA ASP A 79 25.12 -16.11 17.26
C ASP A 79 23.68 -15.58 17.15
N VAL A 80 22.99 -15.93 16.06
CA VAL A 80 21.58 -15.56 15.83
C VAL A 80 20.76 -16.80 15.48
N ARG A 81 19.72 -17.04 16.25
CA ARG A 81 18.79 -18.16 16.03
C ARG A 81 17.37 -17.79 16.38
N VAL A 82 16.43 -18.66 16.03
CA VAL A 82 15.05 -18.54 16.49
C VAL A 82 15.01 -18.69 18.02
N CYS A 83 14.24 -17.80 18.65
CA CYS A 83 14.02 -17.80 20.09
C CYS A 83 13.18 -19.01 20.50
N GLY A 84 13.66 -19.78 21.45
CA GLY A 84 12.88 -20.86 22.07
C GLY A 84 11.85 -20.30 23.08
N PRO A 85 10.77 -21.06 23.35
CA PRO A 85 9.77 -20.63 24.32
C PRO A 85 10.35 -20.30 25.70
N GLU A 86 11.38 -21.06 26.11
CA GLU A 86 12.05 -20.89 27.41
C GLU A 86 12.92 -19.62 27.50
N GLU A 87 13.23 -19.01 26.36
CA GLU A 87 14.05 -17.80 26.30
C GLU A 87 13.21 -16.54 26.03
N PHE A 88 11.92 -16.69 25.78
CA PHE A 88 11.06 -15.61 25.32
C PHE A 88 11.01 -14.44 26.31
N ASP A 89 10.89 -14.71 27.61
CA ASP A 89 10.86 -13.65 28.62
C ASP A 89 12.22 -12.91 28.69
N ALA A 90 13.34 -13.61 28.62
CA ALA A 90 14.67 -12.98 28.59
C ALA A 90 14.92 -12.20 27.29
N TRP A 91 14.36 -12.67 26.17
CA TRP A 91 14.36 -11.97 24.89
C TRP A 91 13.55 -10.67 25.01
N LEU A 92 12.38 -10.73 25.64
CA LEU A 92 11.45 -9.62 25.82
C LEU A 92 12.08 -8.52 26.67
N ASP A 93 12.73 -8.86 27.80
CA ASP A 93 13.46 -7.91 28.64
C ASP A 93 14.49 -7.11 27.82
N VAL A 94 15.22 -7.79 26.94
CA VAL A 94 16.25 -7.16 26.09
C VAL A 94 15.63 -6.25 25.03
N VAL A 95 14.49 -6.65 24.43
CA VAL A 95 13.79 -5.84 23.42
C VAL A 95 13.15 -4.62 24.06
N VAL A 96 12.49 -4.78 25.19
CA VAL A 96 11.91 -3.66 25.96
C VAL A 96 12.98 -2.66 26.33
N ALA A 97 14.06 -3.11 26.99
CA ALA A 97 15.16 -2.24 27.39
C ALA A 97 15.85 -1.54 26.19
N GLY A 98 16.00 -2.25 25.07
CA GLY A 98 16.60 -1.70 23.86
C GLY A 98 15.73 -0.68 23.14
N THR A 99 14.41 -0.82 23.19
CA THR A 99 13.42 0.08 22.59
C THR A 99 13.17 1.30 23.48
N ALA A 100 13.05 1.11 24.79
CA ALA A 100 12.87 2.20 25.77
C ALA A 100 14.07 3.18 25.80
N HIS A 101 15.27 2.70 25.45
CA HIS A 101 16.48 3.50 25.40
C HIS A 101 17.01 3.56 23.97
N PRO A 102 16.43 4.38 23.07
CA PRO A 102 16.88 4.50 21.68
C PRO A 102 18.34 4.97 21.60
N ASP A 103 18.98 4.73 20.45
CA ASP A 103 20.35 5.22 20.21
C ASP A 103 20.30 6.74 19.99
N ASP A 104 21.26 7.47 20.55
CA ASP A 104 21.41 8.93 20.36
C ASP A 104 21.92 9.29 18.95
N GLU A 105 22.31 8.30 18.14
CA GLU A 105 22.77 8.52 16.77
C GLU A 105 21.61 8.49 15.76
N GLY A 106 21.44 9.58 15.03
CA GLY A 106 20.44 9.75 13.98
C GLY A 106 19.15 10.39 14.49
N VAL A 107 18.10 10.33 13.65
CA VAL A 107 16.78 10.85 14.02
C VAL A 107 16.11 9.85 14.94
N GLY A 108 15.77 10.28 16.16
CA GLY A 108 15.05 9.48 17.14
C GLY A 108 13.64 9.13 16.66
N PHE A 109 13.10 8.04 17.22
CA PHE A 109 11.70 7.69 16.99
C PHE A 109 10.81 8.72 17.72
N HIS A 110 9.77 9.19 17.05
CA HIS A 110 8.91 10.27 17.56
C HIS A 110 7.85 9.80 18.59
N GLU A 111 7.66 8.49 18.72
CA GLU A 111 6.75 7.88 19.70
C GLU A 111 7.57 7.31 20.85
N GLN A 112 7.16 7.62 22.08
CA GLN A 112 7.68 6.98 23.29
C GLN A 112 6.58 6.09 23.85
N PHE A 113 6.90 4.82 24.04
CA PHE A 113 6.00 3.83 24.62
C PHE A 113 6.46 3.47 26.03
N SER A 114 5.51 3.16 26.91
CA SER A 114 5.88 2.56 28.19
C SER A 114 6.37 1.13 28.00
N ASP A 115 7.19 0.65 28.93
CA ASP A 115 7.73 -0.71 28.90
C ASP A 115 6.61 -1.75 28.79
N GLU A 116 5.48 -1.54 29.52
CA GLU A 116 4.34 -2.43 29.47
C GLU A 116 3.62 -2.42 28.10
N ALA A 117 3.66 -1.29 27.39
CA ALA A 117 3.08 -1.21 26.05
C ALA A 117 3.93 -1.97 25.03
N ILE A 118 5.25 -1.85 25.13
CA ILE A 118 6.21 -2.58 24.28
C ILE A 118 6.09 -4.09 24.55
N GLU A 119 6.10 -4.48 25.84
CA GLU A 119 5.96 -5.88 26.24
C GLU A 119 4.67 -6.51 25.69
N ARG A 120 3.56 -5.82 25.81
CA ARG A 120 2.27 -6.32 25.32
C ARG A 120 2.29 -6.46 23.79
N ASP A 121 2.81 -5.48 23.08
CA ASP A 121 2.89 -5.48 21.61
C ASP A 121 3.72 -6.69 21.12
N GLU A 122 4.86 -6.97 21.73
CA GLU A 122 5.71 -8.09 21.34
C GLU A 122 5.08 -9.45 21.69
N ARG A 123 4.32 -9.54 22.81
CA ARG A 123 3.53 -10.74 23.15
C ARG A 123 2.39 -10.95 22.14
N ASP A 124 1.68 -9.89 21.78
CA ASP A 124 0.62 -9.95 20.76
C ASP A 124 1.19 -10.40 19.40
N PHE A 125 2.40 -9.97 19.01
CA PHE A 125 3.10 -10.45 17.81
C PHE A 125 3.46 -11.93 17.91
N TYR A 126 3.98 -12.37 19.04
CA TYR A 126 4.30 -13.78 19.29
C TYR A 126 3.06 -14.66 19.17
N ASP A 127 1.97 -14.28 19.83
CA ASP A 127 0.68 -14.99 19.80
C ASP A 127 0.04 -14.99 18.40
N ALA A 128 0.31 -13.97 17.59
CA ALA A 128 -0.11 -13.88 16.19
C ALA A 128 0.75 -14.76 15.25
N GLY A 129 1.77 -15.47 15.77
CA GLY A 129 2.61 -16.38 15.00
C GLY A 129 3.87 -15.75 14.40
N ALA A 130 4.30 -14.60 14.89
CA ALA A 130 5.60 -14.05 14.49
C ALA A 130 6.74 -14.94 14.99
N THR A 131 7.78 -15.10 14.17
CA THR A 131 9.02 -15.75 14.55
C THR A 131 9.92 -14.75 15.27
N MET A 132 10.27 -15.05 16.52
CA MET A 132 11.19 -14.27 17.31
C MET A 132 12.63 -14.75 17.13
N TYR A 133 13.58 -13.82 17.05
CA TYR A 133 15.01 -14.11 16.88
C TYR A 133 15.81 -13.55 18.04
N VAL A 134 16.63 -14.38 18.65
CA VAL A 134 17.57 -13.99 19.68
C VAL A 134 18.95 -13.81 19.08
N GLY A 135 19.57 -12.65 19.35
CA GLY A 135 20.96 -12.35 19.03
C GLY A 135 21.81 -12.43 20.30
N ARG A 136 22.77 -13.36 20.33
CA ARG A 136 23.71 -13.53 21.44
C ARG A 136 25.07 -12.96 21.09
N CYS A 137 25.67 -12.30 22.06
CA CYS A 137 27.05 -11.86 21.99
C CYS A 137 27.81 -12.49 23.15
N ASP A 138 28.85 -13.27 22.84
CA ASP A 138 29.62 -14.01 23.84
C ASP A 138 28.73 -14.86 24.78
N GLY A 139 27.66 -15.47 24.22
CA GLY A 139 26.72 -16.32 24.94
C GLY A 139 25.61 -15.61 25.69
N VAL A 140 25.63 -14.27 25.79
CA VAL A 140 24.61 -13.45 26.44
C VAL A 140 23.57 -12.97 25.42
N ILE A 141 22.28 -13.02 25.76
CA ILE A 141 21.23 -12.41 24.94
C ILE A 141 21.44 -10.90 24.91
N ALA A 142 21.73 -10.37 23.74
CA ALA A 142 22.16 -9.00 23.57
C ALA A 142 21.30 -8.20 22.60
N GLY A 143 20.39 -8.88 21.87
CA GLY A 143 19.40 -8.26 20.99
C GLY A 143 18.31 -9.23 20.59
N GLY A 144 17.22 -8.67 20.16
CA GLY A 144 16.05 -9.39 19.65
C GLY A 144 15.51 -8.75 18.39
N ALA A 145 14.75 -9.56 17.63
CA ALA A 145 14.01 -9.08 16.46
C ALA A 145 12.86 -10.04 16.15
N SER A 146 11.86 -9.59 15.40
CA SER A 146 10.73 -10.41 14.99
C SER A 146 10.52 -10.40 13.48
N LEU A 147 9.87 -11.44 12.95
CA LEU A 147 9.53 -11.64 11.55
C LEU A 147 8.12 -12.21 11.44
N MET A 148 7.26 -11.53 10.70
CA MET A 148 5.93 -12.02 10.31
C MET A 148 5.93 -12.34 8.81
N ILE A 149 5.45 -13.54 8.44
CA ILE A 149 5.31 -13.94 7.04
C ILE A 149 3.83 -14.06 6.70
N THR A 150 3.41 -13.34 5.66
CA THR A 150 2.03 -13.37 5.18
C THR A 150 1.99 -13.18 3.67
N GLY A 151 1.38 -14.12 2.94
CA GLY A 151 1.15 -13.98 1.49
C GLY A 151 2.42 -13.73 0.67
N GLY A 152 3.53 -14.38 1.00
CA GLY A 152 4.82 -14.21 0.30
C GLY A 152 5.59 -12.93 0.68
N ILE A 153 5.09 -12.17 1.66
CA ILE A 153 5.74 -10.97 2.19
C ILE A 153 6.34 -11.28 3.55
N ALA A 154 7.61 -11.01 3.71
CA ALA A 154 8.32 -11.09 4.99
C ALA A 154 8.38 -9.70 5.63
N GLN A 155 7.54 -9.44 6.63
CA GLN A 155 7.53 -8.20 7.38
C GLN A 155 8.49 -8.28 8.56
N PHE A 156 9.50 -7.43 8.56
CA PHE A 156 10.48 -7.30 9.63
C PHE A 156 9.97 -6.29 10.65
N THR A 157 9.68 -6.79 11.84
CA THR A 157 9.15 -6.01 12.96
C THR A 157 10.14 -6.05 14.13
N GLY A 158 9.90 -5.30 15.17
CA GLY A 158 10.59 -5.25 16.43
C GLY A 158 12.08 -5.65 16.39
N ALA A 159 12.99 -4.69 16.34
CA ALA A 159 14.42 -5.03 16.39
C ALA A 159 15.14 -4.10 17.34
N ALA A 160 15.64 -4.64 18.44
CA ALA A 160 16.33 -3.91 19.46
C ALA A 160 17.64 -4.57 19.85
N THR A 161 18.59 -3.77 20.37
CA THR A 161 19.84 -4.24 20.93
C THR A 161 20.03 -3.58 22.30
N ALA A 162 20.33 -4.39 23.29
CA ALA A 162 20.64 -3.89 24.63
C ALA A 162 21.73 -2.81 24.57
N PRO A 163 21.60 -1.70 25.29
CA PRO A 163 22.51 -0.55 25.19
C PRO A 163 23.99 -0.92 25.33
N ALA A 164 24.32 -1.83 26.27
CA ALA A 164 25.69 -2.28 26.52
C ALA A 164 26.34 -3.07 25.36
N TYR A 165 25.52 -3.57 24.41
CA TYR A 165 25.97 -4.42 23.30
C TYR A 165 25.82 -3.76 21.94
N ARG A 166 25.49 -2.47 21.89
CA ARG A 166 25.38 -1.71 20.64
C ARG A 166 26.73 -1.60 19.92
N ARG A 167 26.69 -1.36 18.61
CA ARG A 167 27.87 -1.19 17.73
C ARG A 167 28.74 -2.42 17.58
N ARG A 168 28.27 -3.61 18.04
CA ARG A 168 28.95 -4.89 17.88
C ARG A 168 28.46 -5.69 16.67
N GLY A 169 27.50 -5.18 15.89
CA GLY A 169 27.00 -5.83 14.68
C GLY A 169 25.78 -6.73 14.87
N ILE A 170 25.17 -6.77 16.06
CA ILE A 170 24.02 -7.65 16.39
C ILE A 170 22.82 -7.36 15.48
N GLN A 171 22.48 -6.07 15.25
CA GLN A 171 21.38 -5.70 14.33
C GLN A 171 21.63 -6.19 12.92
N ASN A 172 22.86 -6.10 12.43
CA ASN A 172 23.23 -6.60 11.11
C ASN A 172 23.12 -8.12 11.02
N ALA A 173 23.46 -8.85 12.08
CA ALA A 173 23.34 -10.31 12.13
C ALA A 173 21.86 -10.74 12.19
N LEU A 174 21.04 -10.09 13.02
CA LEU A 174 19.61 -10.31 13.10
C LEU A 174 18.91 -10.03 11.75
N LEU A 175 19.29 -8.93 11.08
CA LEU A 175 18.74 -8.58 9.77
C LEU A 175 19.13 -9.63 8.71
N ALA A 176 20.38 -10.07 8.69
CA ALA A 176 20.86 -11.08 7.76
C ALA A 176 20.16 -12.43 7.97
N ARG A 177 20.01 -12.87 9.21
CA ARG A 177 19.34 -14.13 9.53
C ARG A 177 17.88 -14.12 9.07
N ARG A 178 17.12 -13.06 9.40
CA ARG A 178 15.73 -12.92 8.96
C ARG A 178 15.57 -12.88 7.44
N LEU A 179 16.52 -12.26 6.72
CA LEU A 179 16.53 -12.29 5.25
C LEU A 179 16.73 -13.72 4.72
N THR A 180 17.63 -14.49 5.32
CA THR A 180 17.87 -15.88 4.93
C THR A 180 16.61 -16.72 5.16
N ASP A 181 16.04 -16.67 6.36
CA ASP A 181 14.86 -17.45 6.72
C ASP A 181 13.63 -17.06 5.88
N ALA A 182 13.46 -15.77 5.57
CA ALA A 182 12.41 -15.30 4.67
C ALA A 182 12.56 -15.84 3.23
N ALA A 183 13.79 -15.89 2.71
CA ALA A 183 14.06 -16.46 1.39
C ALA A 183 13.84 -17.98 1.38
N GLU A 184 14.29 -18.69 2.43
CA GLU A 184 14.06 -20.14 2.59
C GLU A 184 12.58 -20.48 2.73
N ALA A 185 11.79 -19.58 3.34
CA ALA A 185 10.33 -19.70 3.42
C ALA A 185 9.61 -19.37 2.09
N GLY A 186 10.35 -19.01 1.03
CA GLY A 186 9.81 -18.73 -0.29
C GLY A 186 9.11 -17.38 -0.40
N CYS A 187 9.47 -16.40 0.44
CA CYS A 187 8.94 -15.05 0.32
C CYS A 187 9.53 -14.32 -0.90
N ASP A 188 8.71 -13.52 -1.58
CA ASP A 188 9.13 -12.71 -2.74
C ASP A 188 9.89 -11.45 -2.31
N ILE A 189 9.49 -10.86 -1.18
CA ILE A 189 9.98 -9.57 -0.71
C ILE A 189 10.05 -9.52 0.82
N ALA A 190 11.14 -8.94 1.33
CA ALA A 190 11.24 -8.49 2.71
C ALA A 190 10.88 -7.00 2.81
N VAL A 191 10.10 -6.63 3.81
CA VAL A 191 9.65 -5.26 4.06
C VAL A 191 10.00 -4.85 5.48
N ILE A 192 10.48 -3.61 5.64
CA ILE A 192 10.78 -2.99 6.93
C ILE A 192 10.28 -1.54 6.96
N THR A 193 9.77 -1.11 8.11
CA THR A 193 9.39 0.28 8.35
C THR A 193 10.40 0.95 9.27
N THR A 194 10.78 2.19 8.94
CA THR A 194 11.78 2.95 9.69
C THR A 194 11.42 4.43 9.74
N ALA A 195 11.89 5.14 10.76
CA ALA A 195 11.85 6.60 10.74
C ALA A 195 12.82 7.13 9.67
N PRO A 196 12.46 8.21 8.93
CA PRO A 196 13.35 8.83 7.95
C PRO A 196 14.64 9.33 8.59
N GLY A 197 15.78 9.00 7.97
CA GLY A 197 17.11 9.39 8.48
C GLY A 197 17.60 8.63 9.71
N SER A 198 16.86 7.60 10.16
CA SER A 198 17.27 6.79 11.30
C SER A 198 18.40 5.81 10.97
N LYS A 199 19.11 5.36 12.01
CA LYS A 199 20.14 4.32 11.89
C LYS A 199 19.55 2.98 11.38
N SER A 200 18.31 2.70 11.71
CA SER A 200 17.58 1.54 11.20
C SER A 200 17.41 1.61 9.68
N GLN A 201 17.01 2.77 9.15
CA GLN A 201 16.93 3.01 7.70
C GLN A 201 18.27 2.77 7.01
N GLU A 202 19.33 3.36 7.55
CA GLU A 202 20.68 3.25 7.01
C GLU A 202 21.18 1.79 7.00
N ASN A 203 20.93 1.04 8.08
CA ASN A 203 21.27 -0.38 8.17
C ASN A 203 20.49 -1.22 7.16
N ALA A 204 19.19 -0.96 6.97
CA ALA A 204 18.38 -1.64 5.98
C ALA A 204 18.88 -1.35 4.56
N GLN A 205 19.16 -0.07 4.23
CA GLN A 205 19.68 0.32 2.92
C GLN A 205 21.05 -0.31 2.60
N ARG A 206 21.96 -0.40 3.58
CA ARG A 206 23.24 -1.14 3.41
C ARG A 206 23.03 -2.63 3.10
N ARG A 207 21.90 -3.19 3.50
CA ARG A 207 21.49 -4.56 3.20
C ARG A 207 20.63 -4.68 1.94
N GLY A 208 20.60 -3.63 1.11
CA GLY A 208 19.95 -3.63 -0.20
C GLY A 208 18.44 -3.38 -0.16
N PHE A 209 17.90 -2.96 0.96
CA PHE A 209 16.52 -2.46 0.98
C PHE A 209 16.44 -1.12 0.26
N GLN A 210 15.40 -0.92 -0.52
CA GLN A 210 15.11 0.30 -1.25
C GLN A 210 13.81 0.91 -0.76
N LEU A 211 13.70 2.22 -0.79
CA LEU A 211 12.46 2.91 -0.46
C LEU A 211 11.36 2.50 -1.45
N LEU A 212 10.26 1.95 -0.95
CA LEU A 212 9.06 1.65 -1.72
C LEU A 212 8.12 2.85 -1.72
N TYR A 213 7.82 3.36 -0.54
CA TYR A 213 6.96 4.54 -0.33
C TYR A 213 7.18 5.10 1.08
N THR A 214 6.64 6.29 1.31
CA THR A 214 6.52 6.87 2.64
C THR A 214 5.08 6.81 3.14
N ARG A 215 4.89 6.91 4.44
CA ARG A 215 3.58 7.09 5.04
C ARG A 215 3.60 8.23 6.05
N ALA A 216 2.49 8.95 6.10
CA ALA A 216 2.25 10.00 7.06
C ALA A 216 1.51 9.41 8.28
N MET A 217 1.99 9.71 9.47
CA MET A 217 1.32 9.41 10.72
C MET A 217 0.41 10.57 11.07
N LEU A 218 -0.90 10.34 11.07
CA LEU A 218 -1.93 11.33 11.31
C LEU A 218 -2.68 11.00 12.59
N ILE A 219 -2.92 12.01 13.43
CA ILE A 219 -3.68 11.86 14.69
C ILE A 219 -4.85 12.83 14.71
N LYS A 220 -6.01 12.32 15.06
CA LYS A 220 -7.17 13.12 15.46
C LYS A 220 -7.36 12.97 16.97
N PRO A 221 -7.18 14.06 17.75
CA PRO A 221 -7.43 14.05 19.19
C PRO A 221 -8.88 13.70 19.50
N VAL A 222 -9.13 13.15 20.68
CA VAL A 222 -10.49 13.11 21.24
C VAL A 222 -10.92 14.56 21.52
N ASP A 223 -12.11 14.95 21.13
CA ASP A 223 -12.62 16.32 21.30
C ASP A 223 -12.57 16.74 22.78
N GLY A 224 -11.62 17.60 23.09
CA GLY A 224 -11.40 18.24 24.39
C GLY A 224 -10.42 19.41 24.19
N PRO A 225 -10.41 20.46 25.03
CA PRO A 225 -9.52 21.60 24.84
C PRO A 225 -8.06 21.17 24.92
N ILE A 226 -7.35 21.28 23.80
CA ILE A 226 -5.90 21.01 23.72
C ILE A 226 -5.18 22.12 24.48
N GLN A 227 -4.74 21.81 25.69
CA GLN A 227 -3.66 22.58 26.33
C GLN A 227 -2.34 22.16 25.69
N ALA A 228 -1.71 23.08 24.98
CA ALA A 228 -0.30 22.99 24.69
C ALA A 228 0.46 23.13 26.01
N SER A 229 0.81 21.99 26.62
CA SER A 229 1.71 21.96 27.76
C SER A 229 2.84 20.98 27.46
N GLY A 230 4.04 21.55 27.44
CA GLY A 230 5.23 20.76 27.66
C GLY A 230 5.19 20.12 29.04
N SER A 231 5.87 18.98 29.13
CA SER A 231 6.29 18.25 30.34
C SER A 231 5.21 17.88 31.36
N GLY A 232 4.94 16.58 31.49
CA GLY A 232 4.50 16.04 32.77
C GLY A 232 3.29 15.10 32.73
N GLU A 233 3.58 13.87 33.04
CA GLU A 233 2.82 12.92 33.84
C GLU A 233 1.53 12.25 33.31
N ASN A 234 1.68 10.96 33.11
CA ASN A 234 0.76 9.84 33.39
C ASN A 234 -0.68 9.88 32.88
N GLY A 235 -0.87 9.18 31.79
CA GLY A 235 -2.14 8.58 31.43
C GLY A 235 -1.90 7.19 30.82
N SER A 236 -2.06 6.13 31.61
CA SER A 236 -1.95 4.72 31.17
C SER A 236 -3.13 4.37 30.26
N GLY A 237 -3.00 4.62 29.00
CA GLY A 237 -3.92 4.14 27.97
C GLY A 237 -3.38 2.84 27.35
N THR A 238 -4.03 1.74 27.63
CA THR A 238 -3.74 0.42 27.07
C THR A 238 -4.16 0.36 25.61
N TRP A 239 -3.22 0.06 24.70
CA TRP A 239 -3.43 -0.02 23.26
C TRP A 239 -3.49 -1.47 22.79
N LYS A 240 -4.50 -1.86 22.03
CA LYS A 240 -4.57 -3.17 21.38
C LYS A 240 -4.28 -3.06 19.88
N LEU A 241 -3.46 -3.97 19.39
CA LEU A 241 -3.21 -4.17 17.98
C LEU A 241 -4.46 -4.75 17.30
N VAL A 242 -4.96 -4.08 16.28
CA VAL A 242 -5.89 -4.70 15.32
C VAL A 242 -5.04 -5.02 14.09
N SER A 243 -4.67 -6.29 13.93
CA SER A 243 -4.01 -6.77 12.72
C SER A 243 -4.97 -6.59 11.55
N ALA A 244 -4.45 -6.12 10.41
CA ALA A 244 -5.17 -6.08 9.14
C ALA A 244 -5.32 -7.50 8.56
N GLN A 245 -5.94 -8.40 9.32
CA GLN A 245 -6.36 -9.71 8.84
C GLN A 245 -7.76 -9.98 9.34
N GLY A 246 -8.69 -9.94 8.38
CA GLY A 246 -9.94 -10.65 8.44
C GLY A 246 -10.89 -10.21 9.55
N MET A 247 -11.68 -9.19 9.29
CA MET A 247 -13.02 -9.20 9.87
C MET A 247 -13.78 -10.41 9.29
N CYS A 248 -13.62 -11.54 9.95
CA CYS A 248 -14.63 -12.59 9.89
C CYS A 248 -15.76 -12.12 10.79
N VAL A 249 -16.71 -11.39 10.23
CA VAL A 249 -17.97 -11.08 10.92
C VAL A 249 -18.82 -12.33 10.80
N SER A 250 -18.97 -13.04 11.92
CA SER A 250 -20.07 -13.99 12.08
C SER A 250 -21.38 -13.22 11.96
N SER A 251 -22.14 -13.62 10.94
CA SER A 251 -23.46 -13.11 10.62
C SER A 251 -24.47 -13.45 11.72
N GLU A 252 -25.08 -12.41 12.33
CA GLU A 252 -26.48 -12.47 12.70
C GLU A 252 -27.11 -11.09 12.51
N THR A 253 -27.96 -11.07 11.49
CA THR A 253 -29.16 -10.28 11.22
C THR A 253 -29.22 -8.80 11.63
N ALA A 254 -29.00 -7.93 10.66
CA ALA A 254 -29.87 -6.78 10.36
C ALA A 254 -29.68 -6.42 8.88
N GLY A 255 -30.75 -6.35 8.09
CA GLY A 255 -30.73 -6.13 6.66
C GLY A 255 -30.04 -4.84 6.28
N THR A 256 -28.96 -4.97 5.54
CA THR A 256 -28.30 -3.90 4.80
C THR A 256 -28.00 -4.42 3.41
N ASP A 257 -28.43 -3.65 2.45
CA ASP A 257 -28.28 -3.72 1.02
C ASP A 257 -26.89 -4.26 0.64
N PHE A 258 -26.81 -5.57 0.32
CA PHE A 258 -25.61 -6.16 -0.26
C PHE A 258 -25.42 -5.51 -1.63
N ALA A 259 -24.40 -4.68 -1.77
CA ALA A 259 -24.01 -4.16 -3.08
C ALA A 259 -23.89 -5.33 -4.06
N GLU A 260 -24.80 -5.43 -5.02
CA GLU A 260 -24.81 -6.50 -6.01
C GLU A 260 -23.45 -6.56 -6.72
N PRO A 261 -22.88 -7.76 -6.90
CA PRO A 261 -21.56 -7.92 -7.49
C PRO A 261 -21.55 -7.36 -8.92
N VAL A 262 -20.57 -6.51 -9.22
CA VAL A 262 -20.38 -6.01 -10.59
C VAL A 262 -20.03 -7.18 -11.51
N ARG A 263 -20.71 -7.32 -12.64
CA ARG A 263 -20.42 -8.30 -13.69
C ARG A 263 -19.87 -7.61 -14.92
N ILE A 264 -18.84 -8.19 -15.55
CA ILE A 264 -18.32 -7.70 -16.83
C ILE A 264 -18.96 -8.52 -17.94
N VAL A 265 -19.62 -7.87 -18.89
CA VAL A 265 -20.30 -8.51 -20.00
C VAL A 265 -20.00 -7.81 -21.32
N PRO A 266 -19.96 -8.52 -22.45
CA PRO A 266 -19.89 -7.90 -23.77
C PRO A 266 -21.10 -6.97 -24.00
N PHE A 267 -20.87 -5.88 -24.72
CA PHE A 267 -21.91 -4.91 -25.07
C PHE A 267 -22.06 -4.77 -26.59
N ASP A 268 -23.16 -5.25 -27.09
CA ASP A 268 -23.53 -5.22 -28.52
C ASP A 268 -24.60 -4.14 -28.84
N GLY A 269 -24.98 -3.32 -27.84
CA GLY A 269 -25.97 -2.26 -27.99
C GLY A 269 -25.43 -0.99 -28.69
N ASP A 270 -26.32 0.00 -28.83
CA ASP A 270 -25.91 1.30 -29.33
C ASP A 270 -24.92 1.98 -28.34
N ARG A 271 -23.69 2.18 -28.78
CA ARG A 271 -22.62 2.78 -27.96
C ARG A 271 -22.89 4.25 -27.59
N ARG A 272 -23.78 4.92 -28.29
CA ARG A 272 -24.25 6.26 -27.93
C ARG A 272 -25.00 6.26 -26.60
N ALA A 273 -25.58 5.14 -26.18
CA ALA A 273 -26.14 4.98 -24.84
C ALA A 273 -25.08 5.02 -23.72
N LEU A 274 -23.80 4.85 -24.06
CA LEU A 274 -22.65 4.92 -23.14
C LEU A 274 -21.85 6.22 -23.29
N ILE A 275 -22.33 7.21 -24.04
CA ILE A 275 -21.58 8.39 -24.44
C ILE A 275 -20.99 9.15 -23.25
N ASP A 276 -21.70 9.23 -22.14
CA ASP A 276 -21.23 9.93 -20.95
C ASP A 276 -20.04 9.20 -20.31
N LEU A 277 -20.00 7.88 -20.37
CA LEU A 277 -18.83 7.10 -19.93
C LEU A 277 -17.64 7.30 -20.88
N PHE A 278 -17.88 7.29 -22.18
CA PHE A 278 -16.81 7.53 -23.16
C PHE A 278 -16.14 8.89 -22.99
N ARG A 279 -16.92 9.93 -22.70
CA ARG A 279 -16.44 11.29 -22.43
C ARG A 279 -15.63 11.42 -21.15
N LEU A 280 -15.75 10.47 -20.20
CA LEU A 280 -14.89 10.46 -19.00
C LEU A 280 -13.43 10.09 -19.29
N ALA A 281 -13.16 9.52 -20.46
CA ALA A 281 -11.80 9.09 -20.85
C ALA A 281 -11.29 9.75 -22.15
N GLU A 282 -12.11 10.57 -22.82
CA GLU A 282 -11.73 11.28 -24.04
C GLU A 282 -12.35 12.69 -24.07
N ASP A 283 -11.49 13.70 -23.96
CA ASP A 283 -11.90 15.12 -23.96
C ASP A 283 -12.15 15.68 -25.36
N SER A 284 -11.72 14.96 -26.41
CA SER A 284 -11.87 15.40 -27.80
C SER A 284 -13.07 14.72 -28.47
N GLU A 285 -14.19 15.43 -28.62
CA GLU A 285 -15.37 14.96 -29.34
C GLU A 285 -15.02 14.45 -30.75
N ARG A 286 -14.14 15.18 -31.44
CA ARG A 286 -13.69 14.80 -32.78
C ARG A 286 -12.98 13.43 -32.82
N LYS A 287 -12.14 13.15 -31.82
CA LYS A 287 -11.48 11.85 -31.72
C LYS A 287 -12.49 10.78 -31.35
N LEU A 288 -13.35 11.05 -30.38
CA LEU A 288 -14.37 10.13 -29.92
C LEU A 288 -15.28 9.68 -31.07
N ASP A 289 -15.79 10.62 -31.87
CA ASP A 289 -16.60 10.30 -33.07
C ASP A 289 -15.87 9.42 -34.09
N GLY A 290 -14.54 9.57 -34.15
CA GLY A 290 -13.69 8.78 -35.07
C GLY A 290 -13.54 7.30 -34.70
N TYR A 291 -13.65 6.96 -33.40
CA TYR A 291 -13.39 5.57 -32.96
C TYR A 291 -14.51 4.91 -32.16
N ILE A 292 -15.54 5.65 -31.69
CA ILE A 292 -16.60 5.11 -30.84
C ILE A 292 -17.29 3.88 -31.46
N GLY A 293 -17.42 3.87 -32.80
CA GLY A 293 -18.01 2.75 -33.55
C GLY A 293 -17.08 1.55 -33.74
N ALA A 294 -15.78 1.65 -33.45
CA ALA A 294 -14.80 0.62 -33.75
C ALA A 294 -14.68 -0.46 -32.67
N GLY A 295 -14.16 -1.64 -33.06
CA GLY A 295 -13.77 -2.71 -32.14
C GLY A 295 -14.91 -3.32 -31.31
N ARG A 296 -14.59 -3.83 -30.13
CA ARG A 296 -15.51 -4.48 -29.18
C ARG A 296 -15.62 -3.67 -27.90
N VAL A 297 -16.74 -3.77 -27.21
CA VAL A 297 -16.97 -3.09 -25.94
C VAL A 297 -17.43 -4.11 -24.89
N TRP A 298 -16.91 -4.00 -23.69
CA TRP A 298 -17.44 -4.65 -22.49
C TRP A 298 -17.93 -3.59 -21.54
N VAL A 299 -18.96 -3.91 -20.78
CA VAL A 299 -19.50 -3.04 -19.74
C VAL A 299 -19.46 -3.73 -18.38
N ALA A 300 -19.25 -2.94 -17.38
CA ALA A 300 -19.37 -3.33 -15.99
C ALA A 300 -20.80 -3.04 -15.52
N MET A 301 -21.57 -4.09 -15.26
CA MET A 301 -22.97 -4.03 -14.83
C MET A 301 -23.07 -4.21 -13.33
N ARG A 302 -23.75 -3.29 -12.65
CA ARG A 302 -24.19 -3.44 -11.27
C ARG A 302 -25.67 -3.78 -11.27
N GLY A 303 -26.02 -4.90 -10.63
CA GLY A 303 -27.38 -5.41 -10.72
C GLY A 303 -27.80 -5.81 -12.14
N SER A 304 -29.05 -5.60 -12.45
CA SER A 304 -29.65 -6.00 -13.73
C SER A 304 -29.63 -4.90 -14.81
N ALA A 305 -29.39 -3.63 -14.44
CA ALA A 305 -29.61 -2.51 -15.38
C ALA A 305 -28.58 -1.38 -15.32
N GLU A 306 -27.78 -1.21 -14.25
CA GLU A 306 -26.87 -0.10 -14.10
C GLU A 306 -25.51 -0.40 -14.74
N VAL A 307 -25.12 0.39 -15.78
CA VAL A 307 -23.78 0.36 -16.35
C VAL A 307 -22.90 1.34 -15.58
N VAL A 308 -21.90 0.81 -14.85
CA VAL A 308 -20.99 1.60 -13.99
C VAL A 308 -19.60 1.80 -14.59
N GLY A 309 -19.32 1.22 -15.74
CA GLY A 309 -18.07 1.41 -16.46
C GLY A 309 -18.04 0.67 -17.78
N HIS A 310 -17.07 0.99 -18.63
CA HIS A 310 -16.87 0.31 -19.90
C HIS A 310 -15.39 0.23 -20.26
N ILE A 311 -15.07 -0.65 -21.20
CA ILE A 311 -13.79 -0.75 -21.89
C ILE A 311 -14.03 -1.07 -23.35
N GLN A 312 -13.40 -0.30 -24.24
CA GLN A 312 -13.42 -0.52 -25.68
C GLN A 312 -12.04 -0.97 -26.16
N VAL A 313 -12.05 -1.97 -27.02
CA VAL A 313 -10.84 -2.58 -27.58
C VAL A 313 -10.91 -2.66 -29.09
N THR A 314 -9.85 -2.27 -29.76
CA THR A 314 -9.61 -2.54 -31.17
C THR A 314 -8.55 -3.63 -31.33
N VAL A 315 -8.58 -4.31 -32.46
CA VAL A 315 -7.68 -5.45 -32.74
C VAL A 315 -6.90 -5.16 -34.01
N SER A 316 -5.59 -5.29 -33.93
CA SER A 316 -4.67 -5.07 -35.03
C SER A 316 -3.73 -6.26 -35.25
N ASP A 317 -2.87 -6.17 -36.26
CA ASP A 317 -1.83 -7.17 -36.56
C ASP A 317 -2.40 -8.60 -36.69
N HIS A 318 -3.48 -8.73 -37.46
CA HIS A 318 -4.15 -10.03 -37.68
C HIS A 318 -4.61 -10.74 -36.40
N GLY A 319 -4.89 -9.99 -35.35
CA GLY A 319 -5.35 -10.52 -34.05
C GLY A 319 -4.28 -10.58 -32.97
N GLU A 320 -3.02 -10.37 -33.29
CA GLU A 320 -1.91 -10.50 -32.34
C GLU A 320 -1.85 -9.37 -31.28
N THR A 321 -2.37 -8.18 -31.62
CA THR A 321 -2.34 -7.00 -30.73
C THR A 321 -3.76 -6.51 -30.47
N TRP A 322 -4.14 -6.43 -29.20
CA TRP A 322 -5.37 -5.78 -28.74
C TRP A 322 -5.01 -4.43 -28.12
N GLU A 323 -5.72 -3.39 -28.56
CA GLU A 323 -5.53 -2.03 -28.05
C GLU A 323 -6.75 -1.55 -27.28
N VAL A 324 -6.57 -1.16 -26.03
CA VAL A 324 -7.62 -0.47 -25.26
C VAL A 324 -7.70 0.96 -25.77
N ALA A 325 -8.75 1.24 -26.53
CA ALA A 325 -8.99 2.53 -27.17
C ALA A 325 -9.65 3.53 -26.21
N ASN A 326 -10.52 3.05 -25.33
CA ASN A 326 -11.20 3.86 -24.32
C ASN A 326 -11.59 2.99 -23.13
N MET A 327 -11.44 3.53 -21.92
CA MET A 327 -11.88 2.86 -20.71
C MET A 327 -12.26 3.90 -19.65
N ALA A 328 -13.46 3.77 -19.09
CA ALA A 328 -13.89 4.62 -17.99
C ALA A 328 -14.73 3.87 -16.96
N VAL A 329 -14.68 4.36 -15.74
CA VAL A 329 -15.57 3.96 -14.64
C VAL A 329 -16.28 5.21 -14.15
N ALA A 330 -17.59 5.12 -14.00
CA ALA A 330 -18.41 6.21 -13.46
C ALA A 330 -17.89 6.66 -12.10
N VAL A 331 -17.84 7.96 -11.88
CA VAL A 331 -17.19 8.57 -10.72
C VAL A 331 -17.60 7.94 -9.38
N PRO A 332 -18.91 7.67 -9.12
CA PRO A 332 -19.34 7.07 -7.86
C PRO A 332 -18.82 5.62 -7.64
N HIS A 333 -18.36 4.95 -8.70
CA HIS A 333 -17.93 3.55 -8.67
C HIS A 333 -16.41 3.37 -8.87
N ARG A 334 -15.65 4.50 -8.90
CA ARG A 334 -14.20 4.47 -8.93
C ARG A 334 -13.66 3.96 -7.59
N GLY A 335 -12.49 3.32 -7.63
CA GLY A 335 -11.86 2.77 -6.43
C GLY A 335 -12.37 1.40 -5.97
N ALA A 336 -13.53 0.95 -6.47
CA ALA A 336 -14.12 -0.36 -6.15
C ALA A 336 -13.56 -1.53 -7.00
N GLY A 337 -12.41 -1.34 -7.65
CA GLY A 337 -11.78 -2.39 -8.46
C GLY A 337 -12.42 -2.62 -9.84
N VAL A 338 -13.44 -1.86 -10.23
CA VAL A 338 -14.19 -2.05 -11.49
C VAL A 338 -13.27 -1.95 -12.72
N GLY A 339 -12.42 -0.92 -12.78
CA GLY A 339 -11.49 -0.73 -13.90
C GLY A 339 -10.50 -1.90 -14.04
N ARG A 340 -10.02 -2.44 -12.92
CA ARG A 340 -9.14 -3.62 -12.92
C ARG A 340 -9.84 -4.84 -13.48
N ARG A 341 -11.08 -5.10 -13.07
CA ARG A 341 -11.90 -6.23 -13.58
C ARG A 341 -12.20 -6.11 -15.06
N LEU A 342 -12.46 -4.88 -15.56
CA LEU A 342 -12.60 -4.63 -17.01
C LEU A 342 -11.34 -4.99 -17.78
N LEU A 343 -10.17 -4.58 -17.30
CA LEU A 343 -8.87 -4.93 -17.92
C LEU A 343 -8.59 -6.43 -17.85
N GLU A 344 -8.82 -7.06 -16.71
CA GLU A 344 -8.62 -8.51 -16.53
C GLU A 344 -9.48 -9.30 -17.51
N GLN A 345 -10.76 -8.94 -17.67
CA GLN A 345 -11.64 -9.59 -18.65
C GLN A 345 -11.11 -9.46 -20.08
N VAL A 346 -10.70 -8.26 -20.48
CA VAL A 346 -10.11 -8.03 -21.81
C VAL A 346 -8.82 -8.83 -22.02
N ILE A 347 -7.97 -8.91 -20.99
CA ILE A 347 -6.73 -9.68 -21.05
C ILE A 347 -7.01 -11.17 -21.22
N ASP A 348 -8.01 -11.70 -20.52
CA ASP A 348 -8.39 -13.12 -20.61
C ASP A 348 -9.03 -13.43 -21.98
N ASP A 349 -9.88 -12.56 -22.48
CA ASP A 349 -10.48 -12.70 -23.82
C ASP A 349 -9.41 -12.57 -24.93
N ALA A 350 -8.44 -11.68 -24.75
CA ALA A 350 -7.32 -11.53 -25.67
C ALA A 350 -6.45 -12.81 -25.73
N ARG A 351 -6.14 -13.40 -24.58
CA ARG A 351 -5.43 -14.70 -24.50
C ARG A 351 -6.21 -15.81 -25.18
N ALA A 352 -7.51 -15.91 -24.88
CA ALA A 352 -8.38 -16.91 -25.51
C ALA A 352 -8.48 -16.72 -27.01
N GLY A 353 -8.40 -15.46 -27.49
CA GLY A 353 -8.36 -15.11 -28.91
C GLY A 353 -6.99 -15.28 -29.59
N GLY A 354 -5.95 -15.75 -28.87
CA GLY A 354 -4.60 -15.96 -29.42
C GLY A 354 -3.78 -14.69 -29.57
N ALA A 355 -4.15 -13.58 -28.94
CA ALA A 355 -3.36 -12.38 -28.93
C ALA A 355 -2.04 -12.58 -28.18
N ARG A 356 -1.00 -11.87 -28.61
CA ARG A 356 0.32 -11.89 -27.95
C ARG A 356 0.51 -10.76 -26.96
N ARG A 357 -0.24 -9.67 -27.13
CA ARG A 357 -0.12 -8.49 -26.27
C ARG A 357 -1.41 -7.67 -26.22
N VAL A 358 -1.58 -6.99 -25.12
CA VAL A 358 -2.53 -5.88 -24.95
C VAL A 358 -1.74 -4.60 -24.77
N GLN A 359 -2.12 -3.53 -25.48
CA GLN A 359 -1.53 -2.22 -25.37
C GLN A 359 -2.57 -1.14 -25.10
N LEU A 360 -2.12 -0.02 -24.58
CA LEU A 360 -2.94 1.17 -24.36
C LEU A 360 -2.06 2.42 -24.28
N ALA A 361 -2.68 3.59 -24.38
CA ALA A 361 -1.95 4.84 -24.23
C ALA A 361 -2.72 5.81 -23.32
N THR A 362 -1.97 6.65 -22.60
CA THR A 362 -2.52 7.73 -21.78
C THR A 362 -1.60 8.94 -21.80
N ALA A 363 -2.08 10.09 -21.31
CA ALA A 363 -1.25 11.26 -21.14
C ALA A 363 -0.15 11.03 -20.09
N THR A 364 1.05 11.52 -20.32
CA THR A 364 2.14 11.48 -19.33
C THR A 364 1.82 12.31 -18.10
N ALA A 365 0.94 13.29 -18.23
CA ALA A 365 0.45 14.13 -17.14
C ALA A 365 -0.57 13.43 -16.23
N ASP A 366 -1.17 12.33 -16.67
CA ASP A 366 -2.14 11.58 -15.87
C ASP A 366 -1.44 10.55 -14.97
N ILE A 367 -0.93 11.02 -13.85
CA ILE A 367 -0.18 10.20 -12.88
C ILE A 367 -1.05 9.06 -12.32
N GLY A 368 -2.35 9.30 -12.16
CA GLY A 368 -3.32 8.29 -11.72
C GLY A 368 -3.36 7.09 -12.65
N ASN A 369 -3.50 7.33 -13.95
CA ASN A 369 -3.51 6.29 -14.97
C ASN A 369 -2.15 5.61 -15.13
N LEU A 370 -1.02 6.36 -15.07
CA LEU A 370 0.31 5.76 -15.11
C LEU A 370 0.49 4.71 -14.01
N ARG A 371 0.09 5.06 -12.79
CA ARG A 371 0.15 4.16 -11.64
C ARG A 371 -0.81 2.98 -11.79
N PHE A 372 -2.05 3.23 -12.24
CA PHE A 372 -3.08 2.21 -12.38
C PHE A 372 -2.67 1.11 -13.36
N TYR A 373 -2.21 1.46 -14.55
CA TYR A 373 -1.84 0.48 -15.56
C TYR A 373 -0.61 -0.34 -15.17
N GLN A 374 0.38 0.28 -14.51
CA GLN A 374 1.53 -0.47 -13.98
C GLN A 374 1.11 -1.49 -12.92
N ARG A 375 0.17 -1.13 -12.04
CA ARG A 375 -0.40 -2.07 -11.04
C ARG A 375 -1.24 -3.19 -11.67
N CYS A 376 -1.77 -2.97 -12.89
CA CYS A 376 -2.42 -4.01 -13.68
C CYS A 376 -1.42 -4.84 -14.51
N GLY A 377 -0.10 -4.70 -14.27
CA GLY A 377 0.94 -5.48 -14.91
C GLY A 377 1.36 -5.01 -16.31
N PHE A 378 0.95 -3.81 -16.70
CA PHE A 378 1.44 -3.18 -17.92
C PHE A 378 2.80 -2.53 -17.70
N ARG A 379 3.67 -2.57 -18.71
CA ARG A 379 4.98 -1.93 -18.70
C ARG A 379 4.96 -0.71 -19.59
N LEU A 380 5.70 0.33 -19.19
CA LEU A 380 5.94 1.52 -20.02
C LEU A 380 6.69 1.10 -21.29
N GLY A 381 6.17 1.50 -22.43
CA GLY A 381 6.77 1.32 -23.74
C GLY A 381 7.35 2.63 -24.27
N ARG A 382 6.77 3.16 -25.35
CA ARG A 382 7.25 4.38 -26.01
C ARG A 382 6.53 5.64 -25.51
N VAL A 383 7.20 6.78 -25.59
CA VAL A 383 6.61 8.13 -25.41
C VAL A 383 6.46 8.79 -26.78
N VAL A 384 5.32 9.44 -27.01
CA VAL A 384 5.06 10.25 -28.19
C VAL A 384 4.97 11.71 -27.72
N HIS A 385 5.93 12.52 -28.13
CA HIS A 385 5.97 13.93 -27.79
C HIS A 385 4.91 14.72 -28.55
N ASP A 386 4.39 15.75 -27.91
CA ASP A 386 3.40 16.68 -28.47
C ASP A 386 2.15 15.99 -29.04
N ALA A 387 1.74 14.84 -28.46
CA ALA A 387 0.57 14.08 -28.91
C ALA A 387 -0.76 14.79 -28.63
N PHE A 388 -0.77 15.64 -27.61
CA PHE A 388 -1.95 16.41 -27.18
C PHE A 388 -1.76 17.90 -27.42
N GLY A 389 -2.77 18.53 -28.02
CA GLY A 389 -2.76 19.96 -28.33
C GLY A 389 -3.86 20.33 -29.33
N PRO A 390 -3.97 21.61 -29.73
CA PRO A 390 -5.02 22.07 -30.65
C PRO A 390 -5.04 21.30 -31.99
N HIS A 391 -3.88 20.87 -32.48
CA HIS A 391 -3.75 20.08 -33.72
C HIS A 391 -4.42 18.69 -33.61
N SER A 392 -4.52 18.13 -32.41
CA SER A 392 -5.15 16.84 -32.11
C SER A 392 -6.52 16.95 -31.44
N GLY A 393 -7.08 18.18 -31.37
CA GLY A 393 -8.43 18.43 -30.85
C GLY A 393 -8.52 18.69 -29.36
N TYR A 394 -7.39 18.90 -28.68
CA TYR A 394 -7.37 19.25 -27.25
C TYR A 394 -7.19 20.77 -27.09
N PRO A 395 -7.93 21.41 -26.15
CA PRO A 395 -7.78 22.82 -25.88
C PRO A 395 -6.35 23.20 -25.47
N ALA A 396 -5.90 24.38 -25.85
CA ALA A 396 -4.63 24.91 -25.37
C ALA A 396 -4.67 25.09 -23.84
N GLY A 397 -3.61 24.66 -23.16
CA GLY A 397 -3.50 24.79 -21.70
C GLY A 397 -4.23 23.70 -20.91
N THR A 398 -4.73 22.64 -21.54
CA THR A 398 -5.23 21.44 -20.82
C THR A 398 -4.16 20.93 -19.86
N ALA A 399 -4.54 20.73 -18.61
CA ALA A 399 -3.64 20.24 -17.56
C ALA A 399 -4.34 19.16 -16.71
N SER A 400 -3.55 18.19 -16.23
CA SER A 400 -3.94 17.18 -15.24
C SER A 400 -3.02 17.33 -14.03
N ASP A 401 -3.58 17.48 -12.83
CA ASP A 401 -2.83 17.69 -11.58
C ASP A 401 -1.76 18.82 -11.63
N GLY A 402 -2.04 19.88 -12.40
CA GLY A 402 -1.12 21.00 -12.61
C GLY A 402 0.02 20.73 -13.60
N ILE A 403 0.03 19.57 -14.24
CA ILE A 403 0.97 19.19 -15.29
C ILE A 403 0.31 19.39 -16.65
N ALA A 404 0.98 20.08 -17.58
CA ALA A 404 0.45 20.27 -18.92
C ALA A 404 0.25 18.92 -19.64
N VAL A 405 -0.94 18.69 -20.18
CA VAL A 405 -1.24 17.53 -21.03
C VAL A 405 -0.65 17.79 -22.41
N ARG A 406 0.49 17.17 -22.67
CA ARG A 406 1.27 17.38 -23.88
C ARG A 406 1.71 16.08 -24.54
N ASP A 407 2.35 15.22 -23.78
CA ASP A 407 2.96 14.00 -24.29
C ASP A 407 2.10 12.77 -23.94
N GLN A 408 2.16 11.75 -24.80
CA GLN A 408 1.48 10.47 -24.64
C GLN A 408 2.49 9.38 -24.29
N VAL A 409 2.14 8.48 -23.41
CA VAL A 409 2.91 7.27 -23.12
C VAL A 409 2.09 6.03 -23.44
N TRP A 410 2.72 5.10 -24.11
CA TRP A 410 2.16 3.79 -24.42
C TRP A 410 2.57 2.78 -23.37
N PHE A 411 1.64 1.92 -23.03
CA PHE A 411 1.84 0.77 -22.17
C PHE A 411 1.57 -0.51 -22.93
N GLU A 412 2.29 -1.56 -22.57
CA GLU A 412 2.07 -2.89 -23.12
C GLU A 412 2.11 -3.97 -22.02
N ARG A 413 1.33 -5.02 -22.25
CA ARG A 413 1.37 -6.25 -21.46
C ARG A 413 1.43 -7.43 -22.40
N VAL A 414 2.52 -8.20 -22.34
CA VAL A 414 2.68 -9.48 -23.05
C VAL A 414 1.81 -10.52 -22.34
N LEU A 415 1.11 -11.36 -23.14
CA LEU A 415 0.10 -12.32 -22.68
C LEU A 415 0.65 -13.73 -22.47
#